data_e6ab373b21d7d74bd7a40be4b19b74aa
#
_entry.id   e6ab373b21d7d74bd7a40be4b19b74aa
#
_cell.length_a   1.000
_cell.length_b   1.000
_cell.length_c   1.000
_cell.angle_alpha   90.00
_cell.angle_beta   90.00
_cell.angle_gamma   90.00
#
_symmetry.space_group_name_H-M   'P 1'
#
loop_
_entity.id
_entity.type
_entity.pdbx_description
1 polymer ?
#
loop_
_entity_poly.entity_id
_entity_poly.type
_entity_poly.pdbx_seq_one_letter_code
_entity_poly.pdbx_strand_id
1 'polypeptide(L)'
;MTENEQLLTSVADKARNVRPWGWTSLPEPVDAATLARAEAALGFPLPPLLADLYLRIADGGFGPEYGLLPLLDSPPAGEPATVTQYLANRESGREDPDWPWPEGVLPISHWGCAMYACVDCRSPQATVLLFEPNADDTDQAWYVDAPSLKEWLRVWLDGTGWYEETNEDAEQTPWADFRIRTAATAPAS
;
A
#
# COMPACT_ATOMS: atom_id res chain seq x y z
N MET A 1 -7.66 -25.31 7.09
CA MET A 1 -6.85 -24.15 6.65
C MET A 1 -7.80 -23.16 6.01
N THR A 2 -7.85 -21.93 6.52
CA THR A 2 -8.72 -20.89 5.95
C THR A 2 -8.16 -20.40 4.61
N GLU A 3 -8.99 -19.72 3.81
CA GLU A 3 -8.56 -19.12 2.54
C GLU A 3 -7.42 -18.11 2.73
N ASN A 4 -7.45 -17.32 3.82
CA ASN A 4 -6.38 -16.39 4.16
C ASN A 4 -5.07 -17.12 4.53
N GLU A 5 -5.13 -18.25 5.22
CA GLU A 5 -3.95 -19.06 5.54
C GLU A 5 -3.30 -19.66 4.27
N GLN A 6 -4.13 -20.08 3.31
CA GLN A 6 -3.63 -20.55 2.00
C GLN A 6 -2.95 -19.41 1.23
N LEU A 7 -3.58 -18.23 1.20
CA LEU A 7 -3.02 -17.05 0.55
C LEU A 7 -1.68 -16.65 1.17
N LEU A 8 -1.60 -16.54 2.50
CA LEU A 8 -0.37 -16.19 3.20
C LEU A 8 0.75 -17.21 2.94
N THR A 9 0.41 -18.50 2.86
CA THR A 9 1.38 -19.55 2.51
C THR A 9 1.92 -19.33 1.09
N SER A 10 1.05 -19.10 0.11
CA SER A 10 1.45 -18.85 -1.28
C SER A 10 2.28 -17.57 -1.43
N VAL A 11 1.89 -16.49 -0.73
CA VAL A 11 2.65 -15.23 -0.69
C VAL A 11 4.03 -15.46 -0.08
N ALA A 12 4.13 -16.17 1.04
CA ALA A 12 5.40 -16.48 1.68
C ALA A 12 6.32 -17.30 0.79
N ASP A 13 5.77 -18.30 0.07
CA ASP A 13 6.54 -19.12 -0.85
C ASP A 13 7.08 -18.30 -2.04
N LYS A 14 6.25 -17.45 -2.65
CA LYS A 14 6.71 -16.55 -3.72
C LYS A 14 7.72 -15.55 -3.20
N ALA A 15 7.49 -14.94 -2.04
CA ALA A 15 8.39 -13.98 -1.40
C ALA A 15 9.79 -14.55 -1.11
N ARG A 16 9.93 -15.85 -0.82
CA ARG A 16 11.24 -16.49 -0.62
C ARG A 16 12.02 -16.67 -1.93
N ASN A 17 11.32 -16.82 -3.05
CA ASN A 17 11.91 -17.19 -4.33
C ASN A 17 12.05 -16.02 -5.31
N VAL A 18 11.25 -14.97 -5.17
CA VAL A 18 11.24 -13.80 -6.05
C VAL A 18 11.60 -12.56 -5.24
N ARG A 19 12.53 -11.75 -5.75
CA ARG A 19 12.91 -10.47 -5.14
C ARG A 19 12.46 -9.33 -6.03
N PRO A 20 11.75 -8.34 -5.47
CA PRO A 20 11.48 -7.10 -6.17
C PRO A 20 12.78 -6.35 -6.47
N TRP A 21 12.71 -5.45 -7.43
CA TRP A 21 13.85 -4.63 -7.80
C TRP A 21 14.37 -3.83 -6.58
N GLY A 22 15.71 -3.79 -6.43
CA GLY A 22 16.36 -3.11 -5.31
C GLY A 22 16.53 -3.93 -4.03
N TRP A 23 15.87 -5.09 -3.89
CA TRP A 23 15.98 -5.95 -2.72
C TRP A 23 16.94 -7.12 -2.95
N THR A 24 17.91 -7.27 -2.06
CA THR A 24 18.92 -8.36 -2.11
C THR A 24 18.55 -9.54 -1.21
N SER A 25 17.74 -9.30 -0.19
CA SER A 25 17.27 -10.31 0.77
C SER A 25 15.86 -10.00 1.23
N LEU A 26 15.15 -11.01 1.69
CA LEU A 26 13.86 -10.83 2.38
C LEU A 26 14.15 -10.44 3.83
N PRO A 27 13.64 -9.28 4.32
CA PRO A 27 13.79 -8.90 5.71
C PRO A 27 13.10 -9.88 6.68
N GLU A 28 13.49 -9.86 7.95
CA GLU A 28 12.75 -10.58 8.98
C GLU A 28 11.37 -9.93 9.20
N PRO A 29 10.36 -10.71 9.59
CA PRO A 29 9.07 -10.16 9.99
C PRO A 29 9.19 -9.19 11.18
N VAL A 30 8.30 -8.21 11.24
CA VAL A 30 8.21 -7.35 12.43
C VAL A 30 7.64 -8.12 13.62
N ASP A 31 7.96 -7.68 14.84
CA ASP A 31 7.32 -8.18 16.03
C ASP A 31 6.01 -7.42 16.36
N ALA A 32 5.22 -7.97 17.27
CA ALA A 32 3.95 -7.38 17.69
C ALA A 32 4.13 -5.98 18.34
N ALA A 33 5.27 -5.71 18.98
CA ALA A 33 5.55 -4.40 19.57
C ALA A 33 5.80 -3.35 18.49
N THR A 34 6.50 -3.70 17.42
CA THR A 34 6.71 -2.83 16.24
C THR A 34 5.39 -2.54 15.54
N LEU A 35 4.54 -3.55 15.33
CA LEU A 35 3.19 -3.34 14.78
C LEU A 35 2.37 -2.38 15.64
N ALA A 36 2.34 -2.58 16.95
CA ALA A 36 1.61 -1.71 17.88
C ALA A 36 2.14 -0.26 17.85
N ARG A 37 3.45 -0.05 17.73
CA ARG A 37 4.03 1.29 17.56
C ARG A 37 3.61 1.94 16.23
N ALA A 38 3.58 1.16 15.16
CA ALA A 38 3.14 1.65 13.84
C ALA A 38 1.67 2.10 13.89
N GLU A 39 0.77 1.26 14.43
CA GLU A 39 -0.64 1.58 14.57
C GLU A 39 -0.89 2.78 15.49
N ALA A 40 -0.12 2.91 16.57
CA ALA A 40 -0.18 4.08 17.46
C ALA A 40 0.25 5.37 16.72
N ALA A 41 1.29 5.32 15.89
CA ALA A 41 1.75 6.45 15.10
C ALA A 41 0.75 6.84 13.99
N LEU A 42 0.09 5.85 13.37
CA LEU A 42 -0.95 6.05 12.36
C LEU A 42 -2.25 6.60 12.95
N GLY A 43 -2.60 6.22 14.18
CA GLY A 43 -3.86 6.53 14.85
C GLY A 43 -5.02 5.60 14.45
N PHE A 44 -4.73 4.51 13.73
CA PHE A 44 -5.70 3.47 13.36
C PHE A 44 -5.02 2.11 13.21
N PRO A 45 -5.77 1.00 13.37
CA PRO A 45 -5.23 -0.35 13.18
C PRO A 45 -5.03 -0.66 11.70
N LEU A 46 -4.07 -1.53 11.40
CA LEU A 46 -3.91 -2.09 10.06
C LEU A 46 -5.03 -3.11 9.78
N PRO A 47 -5.47 -3.22 8.51
CA PRO A 47 -6.29 -4.36 8.09
C PRO A 47 -5.64 -5.69 8.48
N PRO A 48 -6.39 -6.67 9.00
CA PRO A 48 -5.81 -7.91 9.53
C PRO A 48 -4.86 -8.63 8.56
N LEU A 49 -5.21 -8.70 7.28
CA LEU A 49 -4.34 -9.33 6.29
C LEU A 49 -3.03 -8.56 6.10
N LEU A 50 -3.06 -7.22 6.10
CA LEU A 50 -1.84 -6.40 6.00
C LEU A 50 -0.94 -6.58 7.23
N ALA A 51 -1.54 -6.61 8.43
CA ALA A 51 -0.80 -6.91 9.66
C ALA A 51 -0.14 -8.31 9.61
N ASP A 52 -0.87 -9.33 9.14
CA ASP A 52 -0.34 -10.68 8.96
C ASP A 52 0.83 -10.75 7.97
N LEU A 53 0.81 -9.96 6.89
CA LEU A 53 1.93 -9.89 5.95
C LEU A 53 3.22 -9.44 6.66
N TYR A 54 3.15 -8.37 7.45
CA TYR A 54 4.30 -7.85 8.20
C TYR A 54 4.74 -8.76 9.35
N LEU A 55 3.80 -9.34 10.10
CA LEU A 55 4.10 -10.17 11.27
C LEU A 55 4.61 -11.58 10.91
N ARG A 56 4.24 -12.11 9.73
CA ARG A 56 4.42 -13.54 9.42
C ARG A 56 5.29 -13.79 8.20
N ILE A 57 5.47 -12.81 7.32
CA ILE A 57 6.24 -13.00 6.09
C ILE A 57 7.53 -12.19 6.13
N ALA A 58 7.46 -10.85 6.12
CA ALA A 58 8.63 -10.00 6.16
C ALA A 58 8.26 -8.53 6.39
N ASP A 59 9.22 -7.72 6.84
CA ASP A 59 9.09 -6.27 6.91
C ASP A 59 9.32 -5.63 5.53
N GLY A 60 8.39 -5.87 4.60
CA GLY A 60 8.51 -5.43 3.22
C GLY A 60 9.39 -6.33 2.34
N GLY A 61 9.81 -5.84 1.19
CA GLY A 61 10.74 -6.53 0.27
C GLY A 61 10.15 -7.70 -0.50
N PHE A 62 8.83 -7.77 -0.62
CA PHE A 62 8.08 -8.72 -1.45
C PHE A 62 6.83 -8.06 -2.03
N GLY A 63 6.26 -8.65 -3.05
CA GLY A 63 5.12 -8.06 -3.76
C GLY A 63 5.48 -7.66 -5.19
N PRO A 64 4.56 -6.98 -5.91
CA PRO A 64 4.81 -6.55 -7.28
C PRO A 64 5.87 -5.45 -7.35
N GLU A 65 6.53 -5.34 -8.49
CA GLU A 65 7.51 -4.32 -8.87
C GLU A 65 8.59 -4.07 -7.81
N TYR A 66 8.54 -2.96 -7.10
CA TYR A 66 9.51 -2.60 -6.06
C TYR A 66 9.22 -3.27 -4.71
N GLY A 67 8.09 -3.95 -4.60
CA GLY A 67 7.66 -4.66 -3.39
C GLY A 67 7.10 -3.75 -2.30
N LEU A 68 6.60 -4.38 -1.25
CA LEU A 68 6.08 -3.67 -0.09
C LEU A 68 7.20 -2.89 0.62
N LEU A 69 6.85 -1.68 1.05
CA LEU A 69 7.70 -0.84 1.89
C LEU A 69 7.86 -1.46 3.29
N PRO A 70 8.96 -1.19 4.00
CA PRO A 70 9.06 -1.48 5.43
C PRO A 70 7.95 -0.79 6.20
N LEU A 71 7.50 -1.38 7.32
CA LEU A 71 6.36 -0.85 8.06
C LEU A 71 6.68 0.47 8.79
N LEU A 72 7.67 0.46 9.68
CA LEU A 72 7.94 1.57 10.60
C LEU A 72 9.35 2.15 10.45
N ASP A 73 10.34 1.29 10.35
CA ASP A 73 11.75 1.68 10.36
C ASP A 73 12.35 1.53 8.95
N SER A 74 12.76 2.65 8.35
CA SER A 74 13.40 2.62 7.03
C SER A 74 14.83 2.10 7.13
N PRO A 75 15.30 1.28 6.17
CA PRO A 75 16.70 0.91 6.09
C PRO A 75 17.57 2.16 5.82
N PRO A 76 18.87 2.15 6.22
CA PRO A 76 19.75 3.33 6.16
C PRO A 76 19.92 3.96 4.76
N ALA A 77 19.61 3.25 3.70
CA ALA A 77 19.72 3.72 2.31
C ALA A 77 18.56 3.21 1.45
N GLY A 78 17.34 3.27 1.99
CA GLY A 78 16.15 2.74 1.32
C GLY A 78 15.01 3.75 1.21
N GLU A 79 13.93 3.31 0.61
CA GLU A 79 12.67 4.04 0.56
C GLU A 79 12.15 4.31 1.98
N PRO A 80 11.40 5.41 2.18
CA PRO A 80 10.75 5.66 3.46
C PRO A 80 9.84 4.49 3.86
N ALA A 81 9.77 4.23 5.17
CA ALA A 81 8.81 3.26 5.68
C ALA A 81 7.37 3.74 5.46
N THR A 82 6.44 2.80 5.37
CA THR A 82 5.00 3.01 5.15
C THR A 82 4.42 4.08 6.09
N VAL A 83 4.70 3.98 7.39
CA VAL A 83 4.22 4.96 8.39
C VAL A 83 4.79 6.36 8.13
N THR A 84 6.10 6.45 7.90
CA THR A 84 6.79 7.72 7.63
C THR A 84 6.24 8.38 6.37
N GLN A 85 6.06 7.61 5.30
CA GLN A 85 5.52 8.10 4.04
C GLN A 85 4.07 8.60 4.19
N TYR A 86 3.24 7.83 4.90
CA TYR A 86 1.86 8.24 5.18
C TYR A 86 1.80 9.58 5.93
N LEU A 87 2.57 9.71 7.01
CA LEU A 87 2.58 10.95 7.80
C LEU A 87 3.07 12.15 7.00
N ALA A 88 4.11 11.96 6.18
CA ALA A 88 4.61 13.01 5.29
C ALA A 88 3.57 13.42 4.23
N ASN A 89 2.88 12.46 3.62
CA ASN A 89 1.83 12.74 2.64
C ASN A 89 0.63 13.47 3.28
N ARG A 90 0.27 13.09 4.53
CA ARG A 90 -0.78 13.79 5.29
C ARG A 90 -0.40 15.24 5.59
N GLU A 91 0.87 15.51 5.93
CA GLU A 91 1.36 16.85 6.18
C GLU A 91 1.38 17.69 4.89
N SER A 92 1.94 17.15 3.80
CA SER A 92 1.92 17.81 2.49
C SER A 92 0.51 18.14 2.03
N GLY A 93 -0.46 17.24 2.23
CA GLY A 93 -1.86 17.50 1.89
C GLY A 93 -2.56 18.54 2.78
N ARG A 94 -2.01 18.87 3.96
CA ARG A 94 -2.48 20.01 4.78
C ARG A 94 -1.90 21.31 4.29
N GLU A 95 -0.65 21.30 3.81
CA GLU A 95 0.03 22.47 3.26
C GLU A 95 -0.50 22.85 1.88
N ASP A 96 -0.92 21.83 1.10
CA ASP A 96 -1.51 22.00 -0.23
C ASP A 96 -2.93 21.39 -0.28
N PRO A 97 -3.97 22.19 0.01
CA PRO A 97 -5.36 21.72 -0.01
C PRO A 97 -5.88 21.25 -1.38
N ASP A 98 -5.21 21.61 -2.46
CA ASP A 98 -5.56 21.16 -3.81
C ASP A 98 -5.12 19.72 -4.04
N TRP A 99 -4.14 19.24 -3.25
CA TRP A 99 -3.63 17.87 -3.27
C TRP A 99 -3.78 17.14 -1.92
N PRO A 100 -5.02 17.00 -1.39
CA PRO A 100 -5.24 16.40 -0.09
C PRO A 100 -4.93 14.90 -0.12
N TRP A 101 -4.18 14.40 0.88
CA TRP A 101 -4.01 12.97 1.07
C TRP A 101 -5.16 12.41 1.92
N PRO A 102 -5.91 11.38 1.45
CA PRO A 102 -7.04 10.83 2.19
C PRO A 102 -6.60 10.15 3.50
N GLU A 103 -7.34 10.41 4.57
CA GLU A 103 -7.09 9.78 5.86
C GLU A 103 -7.35 8.26 5.81
N GLY A 104 -6.44 7.48 6.38
CA GLY A 104 -6.52 6.02 6.39
C GLY A 104 -6.10 5.35 5.09
N VAL A 105 -5.63 6.11 4.08
CA VAL A 105 -5.08 5.56 2.83
C VAL A 105 -3.57 5.47 2.97
N LEU A 106 -3.09 4.25 3.20
CA LEU A 106 -1.73 3.95 3.59
C LEU A 106 -0.88 3.53 2.38
N PRO A 107 0.19 4.26 1.99
CA PRO A 107 1.08 3.83 0.91
C PRO A 107 1.84 2.58 1.34
N ILE A 108 1.77 1.52 0.56
CA ILE A 108 2.38 0.22 0.89
C ILE A 108 3.43 -0.24 -0.09
N SER A 109 3.45 0.28 -1.30
CA SER A 109 4.43 -0.07 -2.33
C SER A 109 4.67 1.11 -3.26
N HIS A 110 5.90 1.25 -3.71
CA HIS A 110 6.32 2.29 -4.64
C HIS A 110 6.32 1.75 -6.08
N TRP A 111 5.84 2.57 -7.04
CA TRP A 111 5.77 2.19 -8.45
C TRP A 111 6.74 2.97 -9.35
N GLY A 112 7.63 3.76 -8.77
CA GLY A 112 8.42 4.75 -9.52
C GLY A 112 7.64 6.03 -9.79
N CYS A 113 8.31 7.10 -10.24
CA CYS A 113 7.70 8.38 -10.59
C CYS A 113 6.75 8.97 -9.51
N ALA A 114 7.03 8.70 -8.24
CA ALA A 114 6.22 9.06 -7.07
C ALA A 114 4.81 8.41 -7.02
N MET A 115 4.54 7.39 -7.85
CA MET A 115 3.32 6.59 -7.78
C MET A 115 3.38 5.60 -6.62
N TYR A 116 2.23 5.31 -6.00
CA TYR A 116 2.12 4.36 -4.90
C TYR A 116 0.93 3.43 -5.07
N ALA A 117 1.11 2.14 -4.72
CA ALA A 117 -0.01 1.31 -4.30
C ALA A 117 -0.33 1.65 -2.84
N CYS A 118 -1.60 1.89 -2.55
CA CYS A 118 -2.07 2.30 -1.24
C CYS A 118 -3.20 1.37 -0.77
N VAL A 119 -3.24 1.07 0.53
CA VAL A 119 -4.38 0.33 1.12
C VAL A 119 -5.31 1.32 1.80
N ASP A 120 -6.59 1.30 1.44
CA ASP A 120 -7.63 1.98 2.20
C ASP A 120 -7.95 1.17 3.47
N CYS A 121 -7.33 1.56 4.58
CA CYS A 121 -7.53 0.92 5.89
C CYS A 121 -8.93 1.13 6.48
N ARG A 122 -9.75 2.01 5.90
CA ARG A 122 -11.15 2.25 6.28
C ARG A 122 -12.14 1.44 5.45
N SER A 123 -11.70 0.86 4.33
CA SER A 123 -12.49 -0.09 3.56
C SER A 123 -12.57 -1.44 4.28
N PRO A 124 -13.78 -2.03 4.42
CA PRO A 124 -13.92 -3.37 5.02
C PRO A 124 -13.12 -4.46 4.31
N GLN A 125 -12.87 -4.30 3.02
CA GLN A 125 -12.10 -5.22 2.19
C GLN A 125 -10.63 -4.86 2.08
N ALA A 126 -10.19 -3.74 2.67
CA ALA A 126 -8.86 -3.18 2.47
C ALA A 126 -8.58 -2.98 0.96
N THR A 127 -9.43 -2.17 0.31
CA THR A 127 -9.31 -1.83 -1.12
C THR A 127 -7.92 -1.30 -1.41
N VAL A 128 -7.30 -1.76 -2.49
CA VAL A 128 -6.00 -1.24 -2.94
C VAL A 128 -6.24 -0.18 -4.00
N LEU A 129 -5.61 0.97 -3.78
CA LEU A 129 -5.68 2.15 -4.64
C LEU A 129 -4.33 2.38 -5.30
N LEU A 130 -4.35 2.89 -6.52
CA LEU A 130 -3.18 3.45 -7.20
C LEU A 130 -3.23 4.97 -7.09
N PHE A 131 -2.17 5.56 -6.57
CA PHE A 131 -1.94 7.00 -6.58
C PHE A 131 -0.99 7.36 -7.72
N GLU A 132 -1.45 8.24 -8.63
CA GLU A 132 -0.72 8.75 -9.79
C GLU A 132 -0.56 10.27 -9.69
N PRO A 133 0.57 10.78 -9.14
CA PRO A 133 0.76 12.22 -8.89
C PRO A 133 1.02 13.04 -10.16
N ASN A 134 1.26 12.39 -11.30
CA ASN A 134 1.53 13.09 -12.56
C ASN A 134 0.24 13.47 -13.31
N ALA A 135 -0.93 13.23 -12.70
CA ALA A 135 -2.20 13.72 -13.23
C ALA A 135 -2.30 15.24 -13.14
N ASP A 136 -3.05 15.86 -14.04
CA ASP A 136 -3.27 17.31 -14.07
C ASP A 136 -4.14 17.78 -12.89
N ASP A 137 -4.94 16.89 -12.31
CA ASP A 137 -5.90 17.17 -11.25
C ASP A 137 -5.91 16.03 -10.24
N THR A 138 -5.97 16.37 -8.94
CA THR A 138 -6.01 15.38 -7.87
C THR A 138 -7.18 14.39 -7.97
N ASP A 139 -8.30 14.78 -8.58
CA ASP A 139 -9.43 13.89 -8.85
C ASP A 139 -9.11 12.79 -9.85
N GLN A 140 -8.11 13.01 -10.68
CA GLN A 140 -7.61 12.07 -11.67
C GLN A 140 -6.36 11.33 -11.21
N ALA A 141 -5.95 11.54 -9.95
CA ALA A 141 -4.76 10.96 -9.37
C ALA A 141 -5.04 9.63 -8.63
N TRP A 142 -6.30 9.24 -8.45
CA TRP A 142 -6.68 8.09 -7.63
C TRP A 142 -7.53 7.08 -8.39
N TYR A 143 -7.08 5.84 -8.41
CA TYR A 143 -7.73 4.72 -9.09
C TYR A 143 -7.89 3.53 -8.15
N VAL A 144 -8.88 2.68 -8.41
CA VAL A 144 -8.99 1.37 -7.77
C VAL A 144 -8.07 0.41 -8.51
N ASP A 145 -6.99 -0.02 -7.85
CA ASP A 145 -6.06 -1.02 -8.39
C ASP A 145 -6.61 -2.44 -8.19
N ALA A 146 -7.14 -2.71 -6.99
CA ALA A 146 -7.83 -3.97 -6.72
C ALA A 146 -8.96 -3.75 -5.70
N PRO A 147 -10.06 -4.52 -5.78
CA PRO A 147 -11.20 -4.38 -4.87
C PRO A 147 -10.84 -4.74 -3.41
N SER A 148 -9.77 -5.48 -3.21
CA SER A 148 -9.26 -5.85 -1.88
C SER A 148 -7.76 -6.14 -1.92
N LEU A 149 -7.08 -6.03 -0.77
CA LEU A 149 -5.69 -6.46 -0.61
C LEU A 149 -5.51 -7.94 -0.96
N LYS A 150 -6.52 -8.76 -0.67
CA LYS A 150 -6.53 -10.17 -1.01
C LYS A 150 -6.46 -10.41 -2.53
N GLU A 151 -7.27 -9.68 -3.29
CA GLU A 151 -7.28 -9.78 -4.75
C GLU A 151 -6.00 -9.21 -5.36
N TRP A 152 -5.48 -8.13 -4.83
CA TRP A 152 -4.20 -7.55 -5.25
C TRP A 152 -3.03 -8.54 -5.10
N LEU A 153 -2.99 -9.27 -3.99
CA LEU A 153 -2.00 -10.32 -3.78
C LEU A 153 -2.18 -11.51 -4.73
N ARG A 154 -3.44 -11.89 -5.04
CA ARG A 154 -3.72 -12.95 -6.02
C ARG A 154 -3.24 -12.58 -7.41
N VAL A 155 -3.56 -11.37 -7.86
CA VAL A 155 -3.10 -10.83 -9.14
C VAL A 155 -1.57 -10.91 -9.24
N TRP A 156 -0.87 -10.54 -8.17
CA TRP A 156 0.59 -10.70 -8.12
C TRP A 156 1.04 -12.16 -8.16
N LEU A 157 0.36 -13.05 -7.42
CA LEU A 157 0.70 -14.48 -7.41
C LEU A 157 0.53 -15.10 -8.80
N ASP A 158 -0.53 -14.75 -9.50
CA ASP A 158 -0.92 -15.29 -10.80
C ASP A 158 -0.17 -14.62 -11.98
N GLY A 159 0.51 -13.49 -11.75
CA GLY A 159 1.20 -12.74 -12.80
C GLY A 159 0.22 -12.15 -13.82
N THR A 160 -0.91 -11.62 -13.35
CA THR A 160 -1.97 -11.05 -14.20
C THR A 160 -2.20 -9.55 -13.95
N GLY A 161 -1.26 -8.87 -13.25
CA GLY A 161 -1.34 -7.44 -12.96
C GLY A 161 -1.26 -6.57 -14.22
N TRP A 162 -1.79 -5.36 -14.14
CA TRP A 162 -1.70 -4.36 -15.22
C TRP A 162 -0.25 -3.98 -15.55
N TYR A 163 0.66 -4.17 -14.63
CA TYR A 163 2.10 -3.96 -14.77
C TYR A 163 2.82 -5.09 -15.51
N GLU A 164 2.15 -6.17 -15.84
CA GLU A 164 2.71 -7.23 -16.66
C GLU A 164 2.61 -6.84 -18.14
N GLU A 165 3.65 -7.11 -18.93
CA GLU A 165 3.72 -6.74 -20.36
C GLU A 165 2.50 -7.17 -21.18
N THR A 166 1.79 -8.21 -20.75
CA THR A 166 0.60 -8.74 -21.43
C THR A 166 -0.68 -7.94 -21.16
N ASN A 167 -0.67 -7.01 -20.18
CA ASN A 167 -1.86 -6.30 -19.69
C ASN A 167 -1.73 -4.77 -19.69
N GLU A 168 -0.79 -4.21 -20.46
CA GLU A 168 -0.53 -2.76 -20.52
C GLU A 168 -1.74 -1.91 -20.93
N ASP A 169 -2.74 -2.49 -21.62
CA ASP A 169 -3.97 -1.81 -22.06
C ASP A 169 -5.13 -1.86 -21.03
N ALA A 170 -4.88 -2.30 -19.78
CA ALA A 170 -5.91 -2.39 -18.76
C ALA A 170 -6.44 -0.99 -18.39
N GLU A 171 -7.74 -0.75 -18.57
CA GLU A 171 -8.38 0.49 -18.15
C GLU A 171 -8.41 0.60 -16.63
N GLN A 172 -7.93 1.73 -16.10
CA GLN A 172 -7.96 2.02 -14.66
C GLN A 172 -9.33 2.61 -14.28
N THR A 173 -9.88 2.13 -13.17
CA THR A 173 -11.16 2.61 -12.63
C THR A 173 -10.91 3.76 -11.63
N PRO A 174 -11.41 4.99 -11.89
CA PRO A 174 -11.29 6.08 -10.93
C PRO A 174 -11.89 5.72 -9.57
N TRP A 175 -11.25 6.17 -8.48
CA TRP A 175 -11.76 5.97 -7.13
C TRP A 175 -12.87 6.96 -6.82
N ALA A 176 -14.12 6.52 -6.90
CA ALA A 176 -15.30 7.36 -6.76
C ALA A 176 -15.43 8.02 -5.37
N ASP A 177 -14.85 7.42 -4.33
CA ASP A 177 -14.98 7.91 -2.95
C ASP A 177 -13.97 9.01 -2.58
N PHE A 178 -13.04 9.36 -3.48
CA PHE A 178 -11.96 10.31 -3.19
C PHE A 178 -12.50 11.64 -2.61
N ARG A 179 -13.47 12.25 -3.28
CA ARG A 179 -14.06 13.53 -2.85
C ARG A 179 -14.74 13.44 -1.48
N ILE A 180 -15.44 12.36 -1.20
CA ILE A 180 -16.11 12.12 0.09
C ILE A 180 -15.06 11.96 1.19
N ARG A 181 -13.99 11.23 0.91
CA ARG A 181 -12.92 10.91 1.86
C ARG A 181 -12.03 12.12 2.20
N THR A 182 -11.88 13.06 1.28
CA THR A 182 -11.10 14.29 1.47
C THR A 182 -11.93 15.45 2.01
N ALA A 183 -13.22 15.54 1.70
CA ALA A 183 -14.12 16.56 2.22
C ALA A 183 -14.29 16.50 3.76
N ALA A 184 -14.19 15.31 4.35
CA ALA A 184 -14.28 15.11 5.80
C ALA A 184 -13.08 15.64 6.60
N THR A 185 -12.00 16.04 5.93
CA THR A 185 -10.77 16.57 6.54
C THR A 185 -10.66 18.10 6.47
N ALA A 186 -11.61 18.77 5.82
CA ALA A 186 -11.64 20.24 5.83
C ALA A 186 -11.96 20.75 7.26
N PRO A 187 -11.19 21.71 7.82
CA PRO A 187 -11.52 22.30 9.12
C PRO A 187 -12.91 22.93 9.04
N ALA A 188 -13.74 22.65 10.02
CA ALA A 188 -15.03 23.34 10.17
C ALA A 188 -14.78 24.86 10.26
N SER A 189 -15.35 25.60 9.31
CA SER A 189 -15.26 27.06 9.20
C SER A 189 -15.92 27.75 10.39
#